data_6b81b237b8b25ae57edc0d002e11a2fa
#
_entry.id   6b81b237b8b25ae57edc0d002e11a2fa
#
_cell.length_a   1.000
_cell.length_b   1.000
_cell.length_c   1.000
_cell.angle_alpha   90.00
_cell.angle_beta   90.00
_cell.angle_gamma   90.00
#
_symmetry.space_group_name_H-M   'P 1'
#
loop_
_entity.id
_entity.type
_entity.pdbx_description
1 polymer ?
#
loop_
_entity_poly.entity_id
_entity_poly.type
_entity_poly.pdbx_seq_one_letter_code
_entity_poly.pdbx_strand_id
1 'polypeptide(L)'
;MAPLYVSLLFNTAPFMIYFGQEVGEAGMDEEGFSGKDGRTTIFDWWSIESVRRLRKVISCGAYASLDVEKIAQAGLERTEAEVFVRFAKAIRFAASDEAILKGTTYDLCYCNYSSEGFDKNRHFAFLRDFKDHTVLVAANFSEQDTEMELKIPPHAFEWMELPITETLNPDKAVRVLVPSHDAVMLTLI
;
A
#
# COMPACT_ATOMS: atom_id res chain seq x y z
N MET A 1 -4.49 -2.37 4.85
CA MET A 1 -3.85 -2.08 3.52
C MET A 1 -2.35 -1.83 3.62
N ALA A 2 -1.81 -1.41 4.76
CA ALA A 2 -0.38 -1.13 4.95
C ALA A 2 0.58 -2.20 4.36
N PRO A 3 0.38 -3.52 4.60
CA PRO A 3 1.26 -4.54 4.03
C PRO A 3 1.32 -4.52 2.49
N LEU A 4 0.18 -4.27 1.83
CA LEU A 4 0.13 -4.17 0.37
C LEU A 4 1.01 -3.02 -0.14
N TYR A 5 0.82 -1.82 0.42
CA TYR A 5 1.57 -0.64 -0.02
C TYR A 5 3.08 -0.80 0.21
N VAL A 6 3.48 -1.29 1.39
CA VAL A 6 4.91 -1.53 1.66
C VAL A 6 5.48 -2.56 0.69
N SER A 7 4.82 -3.70 0.50
CA SER A 7 5.32 -4.76 -0.40
C SER A 7 5.36 -4.32 -1.87
N LEU A 8 4.37 -3.52 -2.29
CA LEU A 8 4.23 -3.08 -3.69
C LEU A 8 5.17 -1.92 -4.05
N LEU A 9 5.42 -0.99 -3.10
CA LEU A 9 6.06 0.29 -3.40
C LEU A 9 7.52 0.39 -2.93
N PHE A 10 7.96 -0.50 -2.03
CA PHE A 10 9.30 -0.40 -1.41
C PHE A 10 10.45 -0.63 -2.40
N ASN A 11 10.25 -1.48 -3.39
CA ASN A 11 11.29 -1.81 -4.37
C ASN A 11 10.71 -2.04 -5.77
N THR A 12 11.58 -2.29 -6.74
CA THR A 12 11.23 -2.55 -8.14
C THR A 12 11.07 -4.04 -8.45
N ALA A 13 11.07 -4.91 -7.45
CA ALA A 13 10.89 -6.35 -7.64
C ALA A 13 9.45 -6.69 -8.06
N PRO A 14 9.23 -7.77 -8.79
CA PRO A 14 7.89 -8.22 -9.12
C PRO A 14 7.06 -8.47 -7.87
N PHE A 15 5.84 -7.94 -7.87
CA PHE A 15 4.85 -8.18 -6.82
C PHE A 15 3.84 -9.22 -7.31
N MET A 16 3.62 -10.25 -6.51
CA MET A 16 2.65 -11.30 -6.81
C MET A 16 1.43 -11.18 -5.90
N ILE A 17 0.26 -11.02 -6.50
CA ILE A 17 -1.02 -11.05 -5.77
C ILE A 17 -1.39 -12.51 -5.56
N TYR A 18 -1.60 -12.89 -4.31
CA TYR A 18 -2.15 -14.19 -4.00
C TYR A 18 -3.65 -14.24 -4.30
N PHE A 19 -4.12 -15.37 -4.74
CA PHE A 19 -5.51 -15.59 -5.14
C PHE A 19 -6.53 -15.17 -4.06
N GLY A 20 -7.48 -14.29 -4.44
CA GLY A 20 -8.51 -13.75 -3.56
C GLY A 20 -8.07 -12.57 -2.70
N GLN A 21 -6.77 -12.25 -2.64
CA GLN A 21 -6.25 -11.14 -1.85
C GLN A 21 -6.84 -9.80 -2.29
N GLU A 22 -7.11 -9.64 -3.58
CA GLU A 22 -7.70 -8.43 -4.19
C GLU A 22 -9.15 -8.15 -3.79
N VAL A 23 -9.83 -9.12 -3.19
CA VAL A 23 -11.19 -8.97 -2.65
C VAL A 23 -11.25 -9.22 -1.15
N GLY A 24 -10.09 -9.43 -0.51
CA GLY A 24 -10.01 -9.68 0.93
C GLY A 24 -10.58 -11.05 1.34
N GLU A 25 -10.44 -12.05 0.46
CA GLU A 25 -10.86 -13.41 0.78
C GLU A 25 -10.19 -13.91 2.06
N ALA A 26 -10.99 -14.38 2.98
CA ALA A 26 -10.47 -14.95 4.22
C ALA A 26 -9.88 -16.34 3.96
N GLY A 27 -8.74 -16.62 4.62
CA GLY A 27 -8.19 -17.98 4.62
C GLY A 27 -9.10 -18.96 5.35
N MET A 28 -9.02 -20.21 4.97
CA MET A 28 -9.75 -21.31 5.63
C MET A 28 -9.01 -21.71 6.92
N ASP A 29 -9.72 -21.80 8.05
CA ASP A 29 -9.13 -22.13 9.35
C ASP A 29 -8.50 -23.53 9.43
N GLU A 30 -8.98 -24.46 8.60
CA GLU A 30 -8.60 -25.87 8.63
C GLU A 30 -7.92 -26.35 7.34
N GLU A 31 -7.34 -25.44 6.56
CA GLU A 31 -6.66 -25.80 5.33
C GLU A 31 -5.15 -25.83 5.50
N GLY A 32 -4.46 -26.63 4.67
CA GLY A 32 -3.03 -26.78 4.68
C GLY A 32 -2.52 -27.92 5.55
N PHE A 33 -1.19 -28.07 5.62
CA PHE A 33 -0.55 -29.19 6.31
C PHE A 33 -0.77 -29.20 7.83
N SER A 34 -0.95 -28.01 8.42
CA SER A 34 -1.21 -27.88 9.86
C SER A 34 -2.69 -28.00 10.20
N GLY A 35 -3.59 -27.91 9.23
CA GLY A 35 -5.04 -27.82 9.44
C GLY A 35 -5.51 -26.55 10.15
N LYS A 36 -4.61 -25.54 10.32
CA LYS A 36 -4.90 -24.29 11.04
C LYS A 36 -4.13 -23.09 10.50
N ASP A 37 -3.65 -23.14 9.27
CA ASP A 37 -2.78 -22.10 8.74
C ASP A 37 -3.52 -20.98 7.98
N GLY A 38 -4.83 -21.00 7.93
CA GLY A 38 -5.66 -19.93 7.40
C GLY A 38 -5.41 -19.60 5.92
N ARG A 39 -4.93 -20.56 5.14
CA ARG A 39 -4.67 -20.35 3.72
C ARG A 39 -5.93 -20.47 2.88
N THR A 40 -6.04 -19.63 1.85
CA THR A 40 -7.07 -19.77 0.83
C THR A 40 -6.71 -20.93 -0.09
N THR A 41 -7.70 -21.81 -0.38
CA THR A 41 -7.47 -22.91 -1.32
C THR A 41 -7.27 -22.41 -2.76
N ILE A 42 -6.33 -23.02 -3.47
CA ILE A 42 -6.10 -22.79 -4.89
C ILE A 42 -6.62 -23.92 -5.77
N PHE A 43 -7.16 -25.00 -5.16
CA PHE A 43 -7.54 -26.20 -5.88
C PHE A 43 -8.99 -26.18 -6.34
N ASP A 44 -9.86 -25.51 -5.61
CA ASP A 44 -11.29 -25.38 -5.92
C ASP A 44 -11.76 -23.91 -5.89
N TRP A 45 -10.95 -23.01 -6.42
CA TRP A 45 -11.20 -21.57 -6.51
C TRP A 45 -12.58 -21.19 -7.07
N TRP A 46 -13.18 -22.06 -7.87
CA TRP A 46 -14.54 -21.88 -8.41
C TRP A 46 -15.64 -21.99 -7.38
N SER A 47 -15.37 -22.55 -6.21
CA SER A 47 -16.33 -22.64 -5.09
C SER A 47 -16.32 -21.39 -4.23
N ILE A 48 -15.31 -20.52 -4.34
CA ILE A 48 -15.13 -19.33 -3.53
C ILE A 48 -16.11 -18.23 -3.97
N GLU A 49 -16.99 -17.83 -3.07
CA GLU A 49 -18.09 -16.91 -3.39
C GLU A 49 -17.59 -15.49 -3.77
N SER A 50 -16.56 -14.96 -3.09
CA SER A 50 -15.98 -13.65 -3.42
C SER A 50 -15.43 -13.61 -4.85
N VAL A 51 -14.78 -14.68 -5.30
CA VAL A 51 -14.26 -14.81 -6.67
C VAL A 51 -15.40 -14.94 -7.68
N ARG A 52 -16.47 -15.64 -7.34
CA ARG A 52 -17.67 -15.72 -8.18
C ARG A 52 -18.33 -14.35 -8.34
N ARG A 53 -18.40 -13.56 -7.26
CA ARG A 53 -18.89 -12.18 -7.27
C ARG A 53 -17.97 -11.28 -8.11
N LEU A 54 -16.65 -11.37 -7.92
CA LEU A 54 -15.67 -10.62 -8.71
C LEU A 54 -15.81 -10.90 -10.20
N ARG A 55 -16.03 -12.15 -10.59
CA ARG A 55 -16.25 -12.52 -12.00
C ARG A 55 -17.44 -11.79 -12.63
N LYS A 56 -18.52 -11.55 -11.88
CA LYS A 56 -19.67 -10.76 -12.37
C LYS A 56 -19.28 -9.33 -12.61
N VAL A 57 -18.57 -8.70 -11.67
CA VAL A 57 -18.07 -7.32 -11.79
C VAL A 57 -17.15 -7.15 -13.01
N ILE A 58 -16.27 -8.13 -13.25
CA ILE A 58 -15.38 -8.13 -14.41
C ILE A 58 -16.20 -8.28 -15.70
N SER A 59 -17.13 -9.19 -15.74
CA SER A 59 -17.93 -9.49 -16.94
C SER A 59 -18.80 -8.32 -17.40
N CYS A 60 -19.29 -7.47 -16.48
CA CYS A 60 -20.08 -6.29 -16.82
C CYS A 60 -19.24 -5.01 -16.97
N GLY A 61 -17.92 -5.08 -16.77
CA GLY A 61 -17.02 -3.95 -16.92
C GLY A 61 -17.04 -2.93 -15.78
N ALA A 62 -17.76 -3.19 -14.70
CA ALA A 62 -17.91 -2.25 -13.57
C ALA A 62 -16.58 -1.97 -12.84
N TYR A 63 -15.63 -2.90 -12.91
CA TYR A 63 -14.28 -2.76 -12.32
C TYR A 63 -13.53 -1.50 -12.79
N ALA A 64 -13.80 -1.04 -14.00
CA ALA A 64 -13.11 0.10 -14.59
C ALA A 64 -13.42 1.44 -13.91
N SER A 65 -14.58 1.53 -13.23
CA SER A 65 -15.04 2.75 -12.57
C SER A 65 -14.21 3.11 -11.32
N LEU A 66 -13.61 2.14 -10.65
CA LEU A 66 -13.00 2.27 -9.32
C LEU A 66 -13.91 2.96 -8.29
N ASP A 67 -15.20 2.79 -8.44
CA ASP A 67 -16.24 3.32 -7.59
C ASP A 67 -16.82 2.18 -6.76
N VAL A 68 -16.72 2.27 -5.43
CA VAL A 68 -17.13 1.21 -4.50
C VAL A 68 -18.62 0.88 -4.67
N GLU A 69 -19.48 1.89 -4.77
CA GLU A 69 -20.93 1.67 -4.88
C GLU A 69 -21.31 0.97 -6.20
N LYS A 70 -20.71 1.39 -7.32
CA LYS A 70 -20.95 0.74 -8.62
C LYS A 70 -20.46 -0.70 -8.64
N ILE A 71 -19.31 -0.96 -8.03
CA ILE A 71 -18.71 -2.30 -7.96
C ILE A 71 -19.56 -3.20 -7.04
N ALA A 72 -20.02 -2.67 -5.91
CA ALA A 72 -20.91 -3.41 -5.02
C ALA A 72 -22.26 -3.73 -5.69
N GLN A 73 -22.87 -2.78 -6.39
CA GLN A 73 -24.08 -2.99 -7.17
C GLN A 73 -23.91 -4.02 -8.30
N ALA A 74 -22.71 -4.13 -8.85
CA ALA A 74 -22.38 -5.12 -9.89
C ALA A 74 -22.17 -6.54 -9.34
N GLY A 75 -22.01 -6.72 -8.03
CA GLY A 75 -22.00 -8.05 -7.43
C GLY A 75 -21.07 -8.35 -6.27
N LEU A 76 -20.06 -7.51 -5.99
CA LEU A 76 -19.25 -7.67 -4.78
C LEU A 76 -20.03 -7.21 -3.53
N GLU A 77 -19.71 -7.77 -2.39
CA GLU A 77 -20.12 -7.18 -1.11
C GLU A 77 -19.40 -5.85 -0.91
N ARG A 78 -19.96 -4.96 -0.09
CA ARG A 78 -19.39 -3.62 0.10
C ARG A 78 -17.95 -3.66 0.57
N THR A 79 -17.65 -4.50 1.55
CA THR A 79 -16.29 -4.68 2.10
C THR A 79 -15.31 -5.23 1.05
N GLU A 80 -15.75 -6.19 0.23
CA GLU A 80 -14.96 -6.71 -0.89
C GLU A 80 -14.70 -5.63 -1.95
N ALA A 81 -15.72 -4.82 -2.27
CA ALA A 81 -15.59 -3.72 -3.22
C ALA A 81 -14.61 -2.64 -2.72
N GLU A 82 -14.64 -2.32 -1.43
CA GLU A 82 -13.67 -1.40 -0.80
C GLU A 82 -12.24 -1.91 -0.91
N VAL A 83 -12.00 -3.19 -0.59
CA VAL A 83 -10.68 -3.83 -0.73
C VAL A 83 -10.25 -3.82 -2.20
N PHE A 84 -11.13 -4.26 -3.11
CA PHE A 84 -10.83 -4.30 -4.54
C PHE A 84 -10.43 -2.94 -5.11
N VAL A 85 -11.18 -1.88 -4.79
CA VAL A 85 -10.88 -0.52 -5.24
C VAL A 85 -9.54 -0.05 -4.72
N ARG A 86 -9.22 -0.32 -3.47
CA ARG A 86 -7.94 0.05 -2.86
C ARG A 86 -6.77 -0.71 -3.50
N PHE A 87 -6.91 -2.01 -3.72
CA PHE A 87 -5.93 -2.80 -4.47
C PHE A 87 -5.70 -2.24 -5.88
N ALA A 88 -6.78 -2.02 -6.62
CA ALA A 88 -6.70 -1.53 -7.99
C ALA A 88 -6.04 -0.12 -8.06
N LYS A 89 -6.33 0.77 -7.11
CA LYS A 89 -5.69 2.08 -7.02
C LYS A 89 -4.20 1.95 -6.71
N ALA A 90 -3.83 1.12 -5.73
CA ALA A 90 -2.43 0.90 -5.38
C ALA A 90 -1.62 0.34 -6.56
N ILE A 91 -2.14 -0.66 -7.26
CA ILE A 91 -1.49 -1.26 -8.41
C ILE A 91 -1.38 -0.27 -9.57
N ARG A 92 -2.43 0.51 -9.84
CA ARG A 92 -2.38 1.54 -10.89
C ARG A 92 -1.34 2.61 -10.57
N PHE A 93 -1.27 3.06 -9.33
CA PHE A 93 -0.23 3.99 -8.88
C PHE A 93 1.16 3.38 -9.13
N ALA A 94 1.42 2.19 -8.61
CA ALA A 94 2.70 1.51 -8.78
C ALA A 94 3.08 1.29 -10.25
N ALA A 95 2.10 1.01 -11.12
CA ALA A 95 2.32 0.78 -12.55
C ALA A 95 2.50 2.05 -13.38
N SER A 96 2.22 3.22 -12.84
CA SER A 96 2.29 4.49 -13.58
C SER A 96 3.31 5.49 -13.01
N ASP A 97 3.71 5.34 -11.76
CA ASP A 97 4.63 6.25 -11.09
C ASP A 97 6.09 5.89 -11.38
N GLU A 98 6.85 6.83 -11.94
CA GLU A 98 8.23 6.57 -12.34
C GLU A 98 9.17 6.37 -11.15
N ALA A 99 8.95 7.04 -10.02
CA ALA A 99 9.74 6.83 -8.81
C ALA A 99 9.55 5.40 -8.27
N ILE A 100 8.34 4.86 -8.38
CA ILE A 100 8.07 3.48 -7.97
C ILE A 100 8.65 2.47 -8.97
N LEU A 101 8.47 2.71 -10.28
CA LEU A 101 8.89 1.77 -11.33
C LEU A 101 10.41 1.68 -11.52
N LYS A 102 11.12 2.80 -11.36
CA LYS A 102 12.52 2.95 -11.77
C LYS A 102 13.42 3.50 -10.67
N GLY A 103 12.82 4.05 -9.62
CA GLY A 103 13.51 4.82 -8.61
C GLY A 103 14.31 4.01 -7.61
N THR A 104 15.16 4.71 -6.90
CA THR A 104 15.87 4.21 -5.73
C THR A 104 15.01 4.33 -4.48
N THR A 105 15.34 3.54 -3.46
CA THR A 105 14.61 3.55 -2.18
C THR A 105 15.51 4.04 -1.08
N TYR A 106 14.99 4.89 -0.20
CA TYR A 106 15.67 5.30 1.01
C TYR A 106 14.78 5.01 2.22
N ASP A 107 15.27 4.18 3.15
CA ASP A 107 14.56 3.86 4.40
C ASP A 107 14.64 5.05 5.36
N LEU A 108 13.48 5.54 5.81
CA LEU A 108 13.35 6.62 6.79
C LEU A 108 13.12 6.12 8.22
N CYS A 109 12.93 4.80 8.44
CA CYS A 109 12.58 4.31 9.76
C CYS A 109 13.66 4.61 10.80
N TYR A 110 14.91 4.33 10.46
CA TYR A 110 16.03 4.43 11.40
C TYR A 110 16.24 5.86 11.95
N CYS A 111 15.96 6.89 11.15
CA CYS A 111 16.12 8.29 11.56
C CYS A 111 14.88 8.86 12.27
N ASN A 112 13.77 8.10 12.30
CA ASN A 112 12.50 8.53 12.87
C ASN A 112 12.09 7.81 14.16
N TYR A 113 12.92 6.94 14.72
CA TYR A 113 12.60 6.20 15.96
C TYR A 113 12.25 7.09 17.17
N SER A 114 12.68 8.34 17.17
CA SER A 114 12.38 9.33 18.21
C SER A 114 11.47 10.47 17.72
N SER A 115 10.96 10.37 16.51
CA SER A 115 10.07 11.39 15.93
C SER A 115 8.68 11.30 16.54
N GLU A 116 8.00 12.43 16.66
CA GLU A 116 6.65 12.48 17.20
C GLU A 116 5.70 11.66 16.31
N GLY A 117 4.87 10.84 16.94
CA GLY A 117 3.91 9.97 16.28
C GLY A 117 4.50 8.74 15.59
N PHE A 118 5.83 8.53 15.58
CA PHE A 118 6.44 7.39 14.92
C PHE A 118 6.78 6.26 15.90
N ASP A 119 6.09 5.12 15.81
CA ASP A 119 6.41 3.89 16.54
C ASP A 119 7.13 2.91 15.60
N LYS A 120 8.40 2.61 15.88
CA LYS A 120 9.24 1.70 15.11
C LYS A 120 8.72 0.26 14.94
N ASN A 121 7.78 -0.16 15.79
CA ASN A 121 7.19 -1.49 15.76
C ASN A 121 5.89 -1.54 14.96
N ARG A 122 5.33 -0.38 14.61
CA ARG A 122 4.00 -0.25 13.99
C ARG A 122 3.97 0.63 12.75
N HIS A 123 5.04 1.40 12.52
CA HIS A 123 5.09 2.32 11.39
C HIS A 123 6.28 2.01 10.48
N PHE A 124 6.09 2.27 9.20
CA PHE A 124 7.14 2.13 8.20
C PHE A 124 7.11 3.33 7.26
N ALA A 125 8.26 3.95 7.02
CA ALA A 125 8.35 5.10 6.13
C ALA A 125 9.60 5.01 5.25
N PHE A 126 9.45 5.41 3.98
CA PHE A 126 10.54 5.42 3.01
C PHE A 126 10.31 6.44 1.90
N LEU A 127 11.37 6.79 1.21
CA LEU A 127 11.33 7.56 -0.02
C LEU A 127 11.52 6.64 -1.23
N ARG A 128 10.87 7.02 -2.31
CA ARG A 128 11.16 6.56 -3.67
C ARG A 128 11.52 7.78 -4.50
N ASP A 129 12.62 7.71 -5.22
CA ASP A 129 13.08 8.84 -6.02
C ASP A 129 13.55 8.40 -7.40
N PHE A 130 13.14 9.13 -8.42
CA PHE A 130 13.62 8.99 -9.78
C PHE A 130 13.69 10.35 -10.46
N LYS A 131 14.90 10.82 -10.71
CA LYS A 131 15.17 12.15 -11.27
C LYS A 131 14.59 13.25 -10.36
N ASP A 132 13.66 14.04 -10.91
CA ASP A 132 13.03 15.16 -10.22
C ASP A 132 11.65 14.77 -9.63
N HIS A 133 11.43 13.48 -9.36
CA HIS A 133 10.17 12.97 -8.84
C HIS A 133 10.41 12.11 -7.60
N THR A 134 10.05 12.66 -6.44
CA THR A 134 10.23 12.02 -5.13
C THR A 134 8.87 11.76 -4.48
N VAL A 135 8.66 10.51 -4.08
CA VAL A 135 7.47 10.07 -3.35
C VAL A 135 7.85 9.61 -1.95
N LEU A 136 7.23 10.19 -0.94
CA LEU A 136 7.24 9.71 0.43
C LEU A 136 6.10 8.73 0.63
N VAL A 137 6.41 7.53 1.12
CA VAL A 137 5.43 6.54 1.53
C VAL A 137 5.52 6.36 3.03
N ALA A 138 4.38 6.49 3.73
CA ALA A 138 4.26 6.23 5.16
C ALA A 138 3.14 5.23 5.41
N ALA A 139 3.43 4.15 6.12
CA ALA A 139 2.51 3.06 6.42
C ALA A 139 2.29 2.90 7.92
N ASN A 140 1.05 2.64 8.30
CA ASN A 140 0.59 2.48 9.67
C ASN A 140 -0.03 1.08 9.85
N PHE A 141 0.59 0.26 10.68
CA PHE A 141 0.12 -1.08 11.04
C PHE A 141 -0.64 -1.10 12.38
N SER A 142 -0.91 0.08 12.95
CA SER A 142 -1.64 0.20 14.22
C SER A 142 -3.15 0.27 14.03
N GLU A 143 -3.88 0.06 15.12
CA GLU A 143 -5.34 0.12 15.20
C GLU A 143 -5.91 1.56 15.17
N GLN A 144 -5.06 2.58 15.20
CA GLN A 144 -5.45 3.98 15.30
C GLN A 144 -4.83 4.81 14.19
N ASP A 145 -5.58 5.79 13.72
CA ASP A 145 -5.04 6.83 12.85
C ASP A 145 -3.91 7.57 13.57
N THR A 146 -2.81 7.78 12.88
CA THR A 146 -1.62 8.38 13.50
C THR A 146 -1.09 9.53 12.66
N GLU A 147 -0.91 10.69 13.28
CA GLU A 147 -0.15 11.79 12.72
C GLU A 147 1.34 11.57 13.04
N MET A 148 2.18 11.54 12.02
CA MET A 148 3.62 11.31 12.13
C MET A 148 4.39 12.54 11.68
N GLU A 149 5.43 12.93 12.41
CA GLU A 149 6.44 13.88 11.97
C GLU A 149 7.65 13.12 11.40
N LEU A 150 7.77 13.06 10.08
CA LEU A 150 8.83 12.33 9.40
C LEU A 150 9.97 13.26 9.01
N LYS A 151 11.14 13.01 9.55
CA LYS A 151 12.40 13.69 9.19
C LYS A 151 13.04 12.98 8.01
N ILE A 152 13.54 13.77 7.08
CA ILE A 152 14.38 13.30 5.98
C ILE A 152 15.80 13.77 6.28
N PRO A 153 16.74 12.87 6.57
CA PRO A 153 18.07 13.27 7.06
C PRO A 153 18.93 13.85 5.93
N PRO A 154 19.91 14.72 6.24
CA PRO A 154 20.82 15.29 5.24
C PRO A 154 21.47 14.25 4.31
N HIS A 155 21.83 13.09 4.85
CA HIS A 155 22.37 11.99 4.05
C HIS A 155 21.43 11.49 2.93
N ALA A 156 20.09 11.57 3.14
CA ALA A 156 19.14 11.24 2.07
C ALA A 156 19.23 12.24 0.93
N PHE A 157 19.37 13.53 1.24
CA PHE A 157 19.53 14.57 0.23
C PHE A 157 20.81 14.39 -0.58
N GLU A 158 21.91 14.07 0.08
CA GLU A 158 23.20 13.82 -0.59
C GLU A 158 23.13 12.55 -1.46
N TRP A 159 22.58 11.47 -0.92
CA TRP A 159 22.60 10.15 -1.59
C TRP A 159 21.62 10.06 -2.76
N MET A 160 20.44 10.71 -2.65
CA MET A 160 19.41 10.72 -3.69
C MET A 160 19.47 11.98 -4.58
N GLU A 161 20.43 12.88 -4.33
CA GLU A 161 20.57 14.16 -5.03
C GLU A 161 19.30 15.03 -4.97
N LEU A 162 18.59 14.99 -3.81
CA LEU A 162 17.33 15.70 -3.66
C LEU A 162 17.53 17.21 -3.62
N PRO A 163 16.71 18.00 -4.32
CA PRO A 163 16.76 19.45 -4.23
C PRO A 163 16.23 19.91 -2.88
N ILE A 164 16.84 20.94 -2.33
CA ILE A 164 16.33 21.61 -1.13
C ILE A 164 15.31 22.64 -1.58
N THR A 165 14.06 22.47 -1.12
CA THR A 165 12.94 23.36 -1.40
C THR A 165 12.32 23.86 -0.11
N GLU A 166 11.25 24.63 -0.19
CA GLU A 166 10.51 25.05 1.00
C GLU A 166 9.82 23.89 1.71
N THR A 167 9.34 22.90 0.95
CA THR A 167 8.62 21.73 1.44
C THR A 167 9.52 20.53 1.68
N LEU A 168 10.57 20.38 0.90
CA LEU A 168 11.56 19.31 1.02
C LEU A 168 12.88 19.88 1.54
N ASN A 169 13.10 19.76 2.86
CA ASN A 169 14.21 20.41 3.55
C ASN A 169 14.66 19.52 4.72
N PRO A 170 15.96 19.25 4.90
CA PRO A 170 16.47 18.40 5.98
C PRO A 170 16.22 18.97 7.39
N ASP A 171 15.98 20.29 7.50
CA ASP A 171 15.68 20.93 8.79
C ASP A 171 14.20 20.92 9.15
N LYS A 172 13.33 20.42 8.27
CA LYS A 172 11.88 20.37 8.48
C LYS A 172 11.36 18.94 8.43
N ALA A 173 10.48 18.60 9.38
CA ALA A 173 9.74 17.35 9.31
C ALA A 173 8.52 17.46 8.37
N VAL A 174 8.23 16.39 7.67
CA VAL A 174 6.99 16.25 6.88
C VAL A 174 5.94 15.66 7.81
N ARG A 175 4.82 16.37 7.99
CA ARG A 175 3.68 15.88 8.78
C ARG A 175 2.72 15.11 7.89
N VAL A 176 2.37 13.90 8.31
CA VAL A 176 1.44 13.03 7.59
C VAL A 176 0.46 12.38 8.56
N LEU A 177 -0.82 12.45 8.24
CA LEU A 177 -1.85 11.66 8.92
C LEU A 177 -2.03 10.34 8.16
N VAL A 178 -1.70 9.23 8.79
CA VAL A 178 -1.82 7.89 8.19
C VAL A 178 -2.93 7.12 8.89
N PRO A 179 -4.00 6.74 8.17
CA PRO A 179 -5.10 5.98 8.75
C PRO A 179 -4.64 4.61 9.28
N SER A 180 -5.39 4.09 10.23
CA SER A 180 -5.23 2.75 10.78
C SER A 180 -5.16 1.69 9.68
N HIS A 181 -4.19 0.77 9.79
CA HIS A 181 -3.94 -0.33 8.83
C HIS A 181 -3.82 0.11 7.36
N ASP A 182 -3.33 1.34 7.13
CA ASP A 182 -3.22 1.90 5.78
C ASP A 182 -1.86 2.55 5.50
N ALA A 183 -1.72 3.16 4.33
CA ALA A 183 -0.57 3.96 3.98
C ALA A 183 -0.99 5.20 3.17
N VAL A 184 -0.15 6.22 3.22
CA VAL A 184 -0.26 7.41 2.38
C VAL A 184 0.97 7.55 1.50
N MET A 185 0.76 8.09 0.31
CA MET A 185 1.81 8.43 -0.65
C MET A 185 1.71 9.93 -0.91
N LEU A 186 2.82 10.63 -0.68
CA LEU A 186 2.92 12.06 -0.91
C LEU A 186 4.01 12.33 -1.95
N THR A 187 3.66 12.96 -3.05
CA THR A 187 4.65 13.53 -3.97
C THR A 187 5.24 14.77 -3.31
N LEU A 188 6.54 14.77 -3.13
CA LEU A 188 7.30 15.88 -2.53
C LEU A 188 7.84 16.84 -3.57
N ILE A 189 8.17 16.30 -4.75
CA ILE A 189 8.64 17.03 -5.94
C ILE A 189 8.03 16.34 -7.17
#